data_3e320a3d334118d131c6e724e6b593f4
#
_entry.id   3e320a3d334118d131c6e724e6b593f4
#
_cell.length_a   1.000
_cell.length_b   1.000
_cell.length_c   1.000
_cell.angle_alpha   90.00
_cell.angle_beta   90.00
_cell.angle_gamma   90.00
#
_symmetry.space_group_name_H-M   'P 1'
#
loop_
_entity.id
_entity.type
_entity.pdbx_description
1 polymer ?
#
loop_
_entity_poly.entity_id
_entity_poly.type
_entity_poly.pdbx_seq_one_letter_code
_entity_poly.pdbx_strand_id
1 'polypeptide(L)'
;MNINRLNNLLELFYTQYQLSNKSEIFLTSLKQKKSFSWEDTFQSVIKLSSKISSIIQQGDRCLLISENRPEWMISDLSIMLSKGITVPSYTTYTERDYEYIINDCQPSLILVSNNELFKKIKNLIKNNDFIKKIISFDQIEDKEIKIENINSIFAENNSKEINFLNLDIRRKDTSCIIYTSGTQGDPKGVMLSHGGILNNCEGAYTLLKKFISVKPIF
;
A
#
# COMPACT_ATOMS: atom_id res chain seq x y z
N MET A 1 12.00 -20.18 -6.78
CA MET A 1 10.56 -20.09 -6.44
C MET A 1 9.78 -20.06 -7.74
N ASN A 2 8.63 -20.73 -7.82
CA ASN A 2 7.76 -20.68 -9.02
C ASN A 2 6.59 -19.72 -8.72
N ILE A 3 6.71 -18.47 -9.20
CA ILE A 3 5.74 -17.40 -8.98
C ILE A 3 4.35 -17.74 -9.56
N ASN A 4 4.31 -18.58 -10.61
CA ASN A 4 3.05 -18.99 -11.23
C ASN A 4 2.16 -19.88 -10.32
N ARG A 5 2.71 -20.45 -9.25
CA ARG A 5 1.96 -21.23 -8.26
C ARG A 5 1.38 -20.39 -7.12
N LEU A 6 1.75 -19.12 -7.01
CA LEU A 6 1.26 -18.24 -5.97
C LEU A 6 -0.12 -17.71 -6.33
N ASN A 7 -0.99 -17.59 -5.34
CA ASN A 7 -2.34 -17.06 -5.52
C ASN A 7 -2.41 -15.53 -5.47
N ASN A 8 -1.49 -14.91 -4.71
CA ASN A 8 -1.52 -13.47 -4.50
C ASN A 8 -0.13 -12.92 -4.15
N LEU A 9 0.00 -11.60 -4.14
CA LEU A 9 1.24 -10.89 -3.84
C LEU A 9 1.70 -11.06 -2.39
N LEU A 10 0.79 -11.32 -1.46
CA LEU A 10 1.13 -11.56 -0.06
C LEU A 10 1.84 -12.89 0.14
N GLU A 11 1.46 -13.94 -0.62
CA GLU A 11 2.19 -15.20 -0.64
C GLU A 11 3.62 -15.01 -1.17
N LEU A 12 3.81 -14.12 -2.17
CA LEU A 12 5.14 -13.76 -2.67
C LEU A 12 5.98 -13.09 -1.57
N PHE A 13 5.42 -12.05 -0.93
CA PHE A 13 6.08 -11.34 0.16
C PHE A 13 6.43 -12.27 1.31
N TYR A 14 5.48 -13.08 1.77
CA TYR A 14 5.68 -14.03 2.88
C TYR A 14 6.75 -15.08 2.57
N THR A 15 6.74 -15.62 1.34
CA THR A 15 7.75 -16.58 0.92
C THR A 15 9.15 -15.95 0.94
N GLN A 16 9.31 -14.72 0.46
CA GLN A 16 10.58 -14.00 0.52
C GLN A 16 10.99 -13.71 1.97
N TYR A 17 10.05 -13.27 2.80
CA TYR A 17 10.29 -13.10 4.23
C TYR A 17 10.80 -14.38 4.88
N GLN A 18 10.20 -15.55 4.58
CA GLN A 18 10.65 -16.83 5.15
C GLN A 18 12.07 -17.23 4.72
N LEU A 19 12.46 -16.90 3.50
CA LEU A 19 13.77 -17.22 2.92
C LEU A 19 14.88 -16.23 3.32
N SER A 20 14.51 -15.04 3.80
CA SER A 20 15.46 -13.97 4.11
C SER A 20 15.95 -14.03 5.56
N ASN A 21 17.16 -13.48 5.80
CA ASN A 21 17.60 -13.21 7.16
C ASN A 21 16.74 -12.08 7.74
N LYS A 22 16.09 -12.35 8.87
CA LYS A 22 15.12 -11.46 9.50
C LYS A 22 15.70 -10.09 9.88
N SER A 23 16.96 -10.06 10.27
CA SER A 23 17.68 -8.83 10.64
C SER A 23 18.29 -8.07 9.45
N GLU A 24 18.27 -8.66 8.23
CA GLU A 24 18.75 -7.97 7.03
C GLU A 24 17.86 -6.80 6.67
N ILE A 25 18.46 -5.66 6.32
CA ILE A 25 17.72 -4.47 5.87
C ILE A 25 17.00 -4.78 4.56
N PHE A 26 15.71 -4.55 4.53
CA PHE A 26 14.85 -4.75 3.37
C PHE A 26 14.45 -3.43 2.71
N LEU A 27 14.03 -2.45 3.50
CA LEU A 27 13.60 -1.15 3.00
C LEU A 27 14.43 -0.03 3.61
N THR A 28 14.83 0.94 2.80
CA THR A 28 15.59 2.12 3.25
C THR A 28 15.06 3.39 2.62
N SER A 29 14.87 4.42 3.43
CA SER A 29 14.64 5.79 2.98
C SER A 29 15.92 6.60 3.16
N LEU A 30 16.56 6.96 2.07
CA LEU A 30 17.75 7.83 2.09
C LEU A 30 17.39 9.23 2.60
N LYS A 31 16.23 9.75 2.21
CA LYS A 31 15.76 11.09 2.61
C LYS A 31 15.51 11.18 4.11
N GLN A 32 14.89 10.16 4.71
CA GLN A 32 14.52 10.14 6.13
C GLN A 32 15.58 9.46 7.00
N LYS A 33 16.63 8.88 6.40
CA LYS A 33 17.66 8.09 7.09
C LYS A 33 17.06 7.00 7.97
N LYS A 34 16.00 6.33 7.48
CA LYS A 34 15.25 5.30 8.19
C LYS A 34 15.32 4.00 7.40
N SER A 35 15.60 2.91 8.10
CA SER A 35 15.66 1.57 7.50
C SER A 35 14.77 0.61 8.29
N PHE A 36 14.22 -0.37 7.58
CA PHE A 36 13.43 -1.46 8.13
C PHE A 36 14.08 -2.77 7.71
N SER A 37 14.31 -3.66 8.66
CA SER A 37 14.67 -5.04 8.38
C SER A 37 13.47 -5.81 7.80
N TRP A 38 13.69 -7.05 7.38
CA TRP A 38 12.59 -7.95 7.01
C TRP A 38 11.62 -8.13 8.17
N GLU A 39 12.13 -8.29 9.40
CA GLU A 39 11.29 -8.42 10.59
C GLU A 39 10.50 -7.16 10.88
N ASP A 40 11.15 -5.98 10.88
CA ASP A 40 10.49 -4.71 11.13
C ASP A 40 9.37 -4.47 10.10
N THR A 41 9.64 -4.78 8.82
CA THR A 41 8.65 -4.64 7.74
C THR A 41 7.49 -5.59 7.96
N PHE A 42 7.77 -6.86 8.25
CA PHE A 42 6.74 -7.88 8.47
C PHE A 42 5.83 -7.51 9.64
N GLN A 43 6.41 -7.15 10.78
CA GLN A 43 5.65 -6.73 11.97
C GLN A 43 4.84 -5.45 11.72
N SER A 44 5.40 -4.50 10.98
CA SER A 44 4.69 -3.27 10.61
C SER A 44 3.48 -3.57 9.72
N VAL A 45 3.61 -4.50 8.76
CA VAL A 45 2.50 -4.95 7.90
C VAL A 45 1.40 -5.60 8.73
N ILE A 46 1.74 -6.48 9.67
CA ILE A 46 0.75 -7.14 10.56
C ILE A 46 -0.01 -6.11 11.39
N LYS A 47 0.71 -5.21 12.06
CA LYS A 47 0.11 -4.20 12.94
C LYS A 47 -0.83 -3.26 12.16
N LEU A 48 -0.35 -2.74 11.03
CA LEU A 48 -1.14 -1.85 10.20
C LEU A 48 -2.34 -2.56 9.58
N SER A 49 -2.20 -3.81 9.13
CA SER A 49 -3.33 -4.58 8.61
C SER A 49 -4.38 -4.87 9.66
N SER A 50 -4.00 -5.16 10.90
CA SER A 50 -4.94 -5.32 12.01
C SER A 50 -5.76 -4.06 12.23
N LYS A 51 -5.12 -2.89 12.18
CA LYS A 51 -5.80 -1.59 12.27
C LYS A 51 -6.73 -1.36 11.08
N ILE A 52 -6.25 -1.54 9.86
CA ILE A 52 -7.01 -1.33 8.63
C ILE A 52 -8.24 -2.26 8.60
N SER A 53 -8.11 -3.53 8.97
CA SER A 53 -9.22 -4.50 9.02
C SER A 53 -10.34 -4.09 9.99
N SER A 54 -10.07 -3.23 10.96
CA SER A 54 -11.11 -2.67 11.85
C SER A 54 -11.86 -1.49 11.24
N ILE A 55 -11.38 -0.96 10.10
CA ILE A 55 -11.91 0.25 9.46
C ILE A 55 -12.65 -0.08 8.17
N ILE A 56 -12.07 -0.97 7.34
CA ILE A 56 -12.57 -1.28 6.00
C ILE A 56 -13.27 -2.65 5.93
N GLN A 57 -14.04 -2.82 4.87
CA GLN A 57 -14.58 -4.12 4.45
C GLN A 57 -13.82 -4.65 3.24
N GLN A 58 -13.98 -5.94 2.94
CA GLN A 58 -13.39 -6.55 1.75
C GLN A 58 -13.83 -5.82 0.48
N GLY A 59 -12.86 -5.44 -0.35
CA GLY A 59 -13.08 -4.70 -1.60
C GLY A 59 -13.18 -3.19 -1.43
N ASP A 60 -13.12 -2.65 -0.20
CA ASP A 60 -13.05 -1.20 0.01
C ASP A 60 -11.75 -0.66 -0.59
N ARG A 61 -11.85 0.54 -1.19
CA ARG A 61 -10.69 1.25 -1.76
C ARG A 61 -9.99 2.03 -0.67
N CYS A 62 -8.67 1.99 -0.71
CA CYS A 62 -7.80 2.73 0.18
C CYS A 62 -6.90 3.64 -0.66
N LEU A 63 -7.11 4.94 -0.58
CA LEU A 63 -6.32 5.93 -1.31
C LEU A 63 -4.97 6.12 -0.64
N LEU A 64 -3.88 5.88 -1.39
CA LEU A 64 -2.51 5.96 -0.91
C LEU A 64 -1.76 7.08 -1.62
N ILE A 65 -1.55 8.20 -0.91
CA ILE A 65 -0.93 9.42 -1.43
C ILE A 65 0.44 9.61 -0.77
N SER A 66 1.48 9.19 -1.44
CA SER A 66 2.84 9.24 -0.90
C SER A 66 3.89 9.15 -1.99
N GLU A 67 5.02 9.80 -1.75
CA GLU A 67 6.27 9.54 -2.43
C GLU A 67 6.78 8.12 -2.10
N ASN A 68 7.80 7.65 -2.87
CA ASN A 68 8.45 6.37 -2.62
C ASN A 68 9.19 6.40 -1.28
N ARG A 69 8.69 5.63 -0.30
CA ARG A 69 9.25 5.47 1.04
C ARG A 69 8.82 4.13 1.64
N PRO A 70 9.51 3.60 2.66
CA PRO A 70 9.19 2.31 3.26
C PRO A 70 7.73 2.15 3.66
N GLU A 71 7.15 3.19 4.25
CA GLU A 71 5.76 3.18 4.72
C GLU A 71 4.75 3.01 3.57
N TRP A 72 5.12 3.40 2.33
CA TRP A 72 4.28 3.17 1.15
C TRP A 72 4.10 1.67 0.89
N MET A 73 5.22 0.92 0.83
CA MET A 73 5.16 -0.53 0.60
C MET A 73 4.50 -1.28 1.76
N ILE A 74 4.79 -0.87 3.00
CA ILE A 74 4.15 -1.43 4.19
C ILE A 74 2.64 -1.20 4.13
N SER A 75 2.19 -0.01 3.73
CA SER A 75 0.78 0.32 3.60
C SER A 75 0.08 -0.49 2.51
N ASP A 76 0.71 -0.62 1.34
CA ASP A 76 0.17 -1.40 0.22
C ASP A 76 -0.05 -2.88 0.61
N LEU A 77 0.97 -3.50 1.20
CA LEU A 77 0.87 -4.87 1.72
C LEU A 77 -0.19 -5.00 2.83
N SER A 78 -0.31 -4.00 3.71
CA SER A 78 -1.28 -4.01 4.80
C SER A 78 -2.72 -3.86 4.29
N ILE A 79 -2.95 -3.03 3.27
CA ILE A 79 -4.25 -2.89 2.62
C ILE A 79 -4.66 -4.21 1.97
N MET A 80 -3.75 -4.82 1.19
CA MET A 80 -4.02 -6.13 0.58
C MET A 80 -4.31 -7.21 1.62
N LEU A 81 -3.55 -7.25 2.73
CA LEU A 81 -3.74 -8.21 3.81
C LEU A 81 -5.10 -8.02 4.51
N SER A 82 -5.62 -6.80 4.53
CA SER A 82 -6.95 -6.45 5.01
C SER A 82 -8.06 -6.69 3.97
N LYS A 83 -7.74 -7.31 2.83
CA LYS A 83 -8.63 -7.53 1.68
C LYS A 83 -9.17 -6.23 1.08
N GLY A 84 -8.48 -5.10 1.28
CA GLY A 84 -8.74 -3.83 0.62
C GLY A 84 -8.07 -3.74 -0.75
N ILE A 85 -8.43 -2.72 -1.51
CA ILE A 85 -7.87 -2.42 -2.83
C ILE A 85 -7.08 -1.12 -2.72
N THR A 86 -5.78 -1.17 -3.01
CA THR A 86 -4.94 0.03 -3.00
C THR A 86 -5.24 0.91 -4.21
N VAL A 87 -5.41 2.21 -3.97
CA VAL A 87 -5.50 3.24 -5.02
C VAL A 87 -4.30 4.16 -4.87
N PRO A 88 -3.14 3.83 -5.47
CA PRO A 88 -1.97 4.68 -5.39
C PRO A 88 -2.15 5.93 -6.24
N SER A 89 -1.77 7.09 -5.70
CA SER A 89 -1.92 8.36 -6.38
C SER A 89 -0.63 9.15 -6.41
N TYR A 90 -0.37 9.84 -7.52
CA TYR A 90 0.82 10.66 -7.69
C TYR A 90 0.80 11.88 -6.78
N THR A 91 1.94 12.18 -6.17
CA THR A 91 2.12 13.37 -5.31
C THR A 91 2.05 14.69 -6.07
N THR A 92 2.22 14.63 -7.39
CA THR A 92 2.16 15.78 -8.29
C THR A 92 0.76 16.17 -8.71
N TYR A 93 -0.24 15.36 -8.38
CA TYR A 93 -1.63 15.66 -8.70
C TYR A 93 -2.10 16.97 -8.04
N THR A 94 -2.99 17.67 -8.76
CA THR A 94 -3.68 18.87 -8.29
C THR A 94 -4.86 18.50 -7.39
N GLU A 95 -5.46 19.48 -6.71
CA GLU A 95 -6.69 19.29 -5.93
C GLU A 95 -7.83 18.74 -6.80
N ARG A 96 -7.97 19.23 -8.04
CA ARG A 96 -8.97 18.74 -9.01
C ARG A 96 -8.78 17.27 -9.37
N ASP A 97 -7.52 16.82 -9.56
CA ASP A 97 -7.23 15.42 -9.86
C ASP A 97 -7.61 14.52 -8.69
N TYR A 98 -7.29 14.96 -7.45
CA TYR A 98 -7.68 14.23 -6.24
C TYR A 98 -9.20 14.22 -6.05
N GLU A 99 -9.89 15.34 -6.32
CA GLU A 99 -11.35 15.41 -6.26
C GLU A 99 -12.00 14.38 -7.18
N TYR A 100 -11.52 14.30 -8.43
CA TYR A 100 -11.99 13.30 -9.38
C TYR A 100 -11.78 11.87 -8.86
N ILE A 101 -10.56 11.54 -8.44
CA ILE A 101 -10.21 10.20 -7.95
C ILE A 101 -11.03 9.84 -6.70
N ILE A 102 -11.18 10.75 -5.75
CA ILE A 102 -11.94 10.53 -4.51
C ILE A 102 -13.41 10.27 -4.84
N ASN A 103 -14.00 11.04 -5.72
CA ASN A 103 -15.40 10.90 -6.11
C ASN A 103 -15.66 9.60 -6.91
N ASP A 104 -14.73 9.20 -7.77
CA ASP A 104 -14.85 7.99 -8.58
C ASP A 104 -14.61 6.71 -7.77
N CYS A 105 -13.51 6.61 -7.01
CA CYS A 105 -13.21 5.39 -6.26
C CYS A 105 -13.84 5.32 -4.86
N GLN A 106 -14.33 6.43 -4.31
CA GLN A 106 -14.96 6.50 -2.98
C GLN A 106 -14.18 5.75 -1.89
N PRO A 107 -12.96 6.20 -1.52
CA PRO A 107 -12.11 5.45 -0.62
C PRO A 107 -12.64 5.47 0.81
N SER A 108 -12.70 4.32 1.46
CA SER A 108 -13.05 4.22 2.89
C SER A 108 -11.89 4.65 3.81
N LEU A 109 -10.66 4.58 3.31
CA LEU A 109 -9.45 4.92 4.05
C LEU A 109 -8.53 5.76 3.16
N ILE A 110 -7.91 6.79 3.75
CA ILE A 110 -6.85 7.56 3.11
C ILE A 110 -5.56 7.41 3.92
N LEU A 111 -4.46 7.05 3.25
CA LEU A 111 -3.12 7.10 3.79
C LEU A 111 -2.35 8.22 3.08
N VAL A 112 -1.78 9.14 3.83
CA VAL A 112 -1.08 10.31 3.29
C VAL A 112 0.28 10.49 3.94
N SER A 113 1.32 10.77 3.14
CA SER A 113 2.68 10.80 3.68
C SER A 113 2.96 12.02 4.54
N ASN A 114 2.54 13.20 4.13
CA ASN A 114 2.95 14.46 4.77
C ASN A 114 1.87 15.54 4.72
N ASN A 115 2.12 16.64 5.43
CA ASN A 115 1.18 17.74 5.57
C ASN A 115 0.93 18.51 4.25
N GLU A 116 1.89 18.56 3.33
CA GLU A 116 1.69 19.24 2.03
C GLU A 116 0.64 18.51 1.20
N LEU A 117 0.74 17.17 1.14
CA LEU A 117 -0.22 16.33 0.43
C LEU A 117 -1.58 16.31 1.15
N PHE A 118 -1.59 16.31 2.48
CA PHE A 118 -2.83 16.41 3.25
C PHE A 118 -3.59 17.71 2.94
N LYS A 119 -2.89 18.85 2.86
CA LYS A 119 -3.52 20.14 2.52
C LYS A 119 -4.22 20.13 1.18
N LYS A 120 -3.70 19.40 0.17
CA LYS A 120 -4.34 19.28 -1.15
C LYS A 120 -5.70 18.58 -1.12
N ILE A 121 -5.92 17.71 -0.12
CA ILE A 121 -7.14 16.89 -0.03
C ILE A 121 -8.05 17.31 1.14
N LYS A 122 -7.59 18.16 2.04
CA LYS A 122 -8.30 18.53 3.27
C LYS A 122 -9.74 18.98 3.02
N ASN A 123 -9.97 19.86 2.05
CA ASN A 123 -11.30 20.36 1.75
C ASN A 123 -12.20 19.28 1.12
N LEU A 124 -11.62 18.39 0.34
CA LEU A 124 -12.33 17.30 -0.33
C LEU A 124 -12.82 16.24 0.68
N ILE A 125 -12.08 16.03 1.74
CA ILE A 125 -12.39 15.01 2.75
C ILE A 125 -13.60 15.41 3.61
N LYS A 126 -13.73 16.69 3.94
CA LYS A 126 -14.77 17.19 4.85
C LYS A 126 -16.20 16.91 4.39
N ASN A 127 -16.41 16.77 3.10
CA ASN A 127 -17.73 16.64 2.49
C ASN A 127 -18.05 15.20 2.05
N ASN A 128 -17.25 14.21 2.46
CA ASN A 128 -17.38 12.84 1.98
C ASN A 128 -17.55 11.84 3.12
N ASP A 129 -18.78 11.40 3.35
CA ASP A 129 -19.16 10.48 4.44
C ASP A 129 -18.62 9.06 4.27
N PHE A 130 -18.15 8.68 3.08
CA PHE A 130 -17.56 7.36 2.83
C PHE A 130 -16.14 7.22 3.39
N ILE A 131 -15.45 8.34 3.70
CA ILE A 131 -14.10 8.31 4.26
C ILE A 131 -14.19 8.11 5.78
N LYS A 132 -13.87 6.89 6.22
CA LYS A 132 -13.98 6.50 7.64
C LYS A 132 -12.78 6.91 8.47
N LYS A 133 -11.58 6.99 7.84
CA LYS A 133 -10.33 7.23 8.57
C LYS A 133 -9.25 7.82 7.68
N ILE A 134 -8.36 8.61 8.31
CA ILE A 134 -7.12 9.10 7.71
C ILE A 134 -5.94 8.66 8.57
N ILE A 135 -4.93 8.08 7.93
CA ILE A 135 -3.65 7.69 8.54
C ILE A 135 -2.55 8.51 7.87
N SER A 136 -1.70 9.13 8.66
CA SER A 136 -0.54 9.88 8.16
C SER A 136 0.78 9.17 8.45
N PHE A 137 1.77 9.35 7.59
CA PHE A 137 3.12 8.83 7.83
C PHE A 137 3.93 9.79 8.68
N ASP A 138 3.95 11.08 8.33
CA ASP A 138 4.52 12.12 9.16
C ASP A 138 3.49 12.61 10.18
N GLN A 139 3.96 13.24 11.26
CA GLN A 139 3.06 13.87 12.22
C GLN A 139 2.30 15.02 11.57
N ILE A 140 0.97 14.93 11.57
CA ILE A 140 0.07 15.95 11.07
C ILE A 140 -0.94 16.26 12.16
N GLU A 141 -1.08 17.55 12.48
CA GLU A 141 -2.09 18.05 13.40
C GLU A 141 -3.10 18.92 12.64
N ASP A 142 -4.37 18.62 12.83
CA ASP A 142 -5.47 19.41 12.27
C ASP A 142 -6.56 19.58 13.30
N LYS A 143 -7.19 20.78 13.33
CA LYS A 143 -8.21 21.12 14.34
C LYS A 143 -9.57 20.50 14.06
N GLU A 144 -9.84 20.13 12.81
CA GLU A 144 -11.16 19.72 12.34
C GLU A 144 -11.19 18.25 11.94
N ILE A 145 -10.08 17.70 11.47
CA ILE A 145 -9.99 16.35 10.95
C ILE A 145 -9.10 15.51 11.86
N LYS A 146 -9.63 14.39 12.35
CA LYS A 146 -8.86 13.45 13.17
C LYS A 146 -7.96 12.58 12.29
N ILE A 147 -6.66 12.76 12.44
CA ILE A 147 -5.62 12.03 11.72
C ILE A 147 -4.88 11.14 12.72
N GLU A 148 -4.65 9.89 12.36
CA GLU A 148 -3.87 8.95 13.17
C GLU A 148 -2.49 8.79 12.55
N ASN A 149 -1.44 8.92 13.37
CA ASN A 149 -0.08 8.75 12.87
C ASN A 149 0.30 7.27 12.80
N ILE A 150 0.91 6.82 11.70
CA ILE A 150 1.29 5.42 11.48
C ILE A 150 2.26 4.90 12.55
N ASN A 151 3.13 5.75 13.11
CA ASN A 151 4.07 5.33 14.15
C ASN A 151 3.36 4.96 15.46
N SER A 152 2.20 5.54 15.76
CA SER A 152 1.39 5.11 16.91
C SER A 152 0.87 3.69 16.73
N ILE A 153 0.47 3.33 15.50
CA ILE A 153 0.03 1.97 15.15
C ILE A 153 1.20 0.98 15.24
N PHE A 154 2.38 1.36 14.76
CA PHE A 154 3.58 0.51 14.84
C PHE A 154 4.06 0.27 16.28
N ALA A 155 3.78 1.20 17.19
CA ALA A 155 4.12 1.07 18.61
C ALA A 155 3.17 0.17 19.40
N GLU A 156 1.99 -0.16 18.86
CA GLU A 156 1.04 -1.06 19.51
C GLU A 156 1.62 -2.49 19.64
N ASN A 157 1.38 -3.14 20.78
CA ASN A 157 1.85 -4.50 21.05
C ASN A 157 0.86 -5.60 20.57
N ASN A 158 -0.21 -5.22 19.90
CA ASN A 158 -1.25 -6.12 19.44
C ASN A 158 -0.92 -6.66 18.05
N SER A 159 -0.20 -7.77 17.96
CA SER A 159 -0.07 -8.53 16.72
C SER A 159 -0.98 -9.76 16.76
N LYS A 160 -1.90 -9.86 15.81
CA LYS A 160 -2.65 -11.11 15.58
C LYS A 160 -1.77 -12.06 14.75
N GLU A 161 -1.76 -13.33 15.11
CA GLU A 161 -1.20 -14.35 14.20
C GLU A 161 -2.03 -14.41 12.93
N ILE A 162 -1.40 -14.21 11.78
CA ILE A 162 -2.04 -14.26 10.47
C ILE A 162 -1.42 -15.41 9.67
N ASN A 163 -2.25 -16.32 9.18
CA ASN A 163 -1.79 -17.37 8.28
C ASN A 163 -1.76 -16.87 6.83
N PHE A 164 -0.59 -16.43 6.38
CA PHE A 164 -0.38 -15.91 5.02
C PHE A 164 -0.57 -16.95 3.91
N LEU A 165 -0.48 -18.23 4.24
CA LEU A 165 -0.64 -19.32 3.25
C LEU A 165 -2.11 -19.72 3.08
N ASN A 166 -3.01 -19.19 3.90
CA ASN A 166 -4.43 -19.53 3.86
C ASN A 166 -5.32 -18.27 3.79
N LEU A 167 -4.86 -17.27 3.07
CA LEU A 167 -5.64 -16.08 2.78
C LEU A 167 -6.64 -16.42 1.68
N ASP A 168 -7.92 -16.09 1.88
CA ASP A 168 -8.94 -16.17 0.84
C ASP A 168 -8.81 -14.95 -0.10
N ILE A 169 -7.68 -14.90 -0.83
CA ILE A 169 -7.34 -13.91 -1.86
C ILE A 169 -6.82 -14.67 -3.07
N ARG A 170 -7.46 -14.50 -4.21
CA ARG A 170 -7.21 -15.28 -5.42
C ARG A 170 -6.49 -14.45 -6.48
N ARG A 171 -5.86 -15.12 -7.44
CA ARG A 171 -5.17 -14.46 -8.56
C ARG A 171 -6.06 -13.46 -9.32
N LYS A 172 -7.35 -13.71 -9.44
CA LYS A 172 -8.31 -12.85 -10.15
C LYS A 172 -8.78 -11.64 -9.35
N ASP A 173 -8.56 -11.63 -8.04
CA ASP A 173 -9.03 -10.54 -7.19
C ASP A 173 -8.18 -9.28 -7.46
N THR A 174 -8.84 -8.12 -7.40
CA THR A 174 -8.19 -6.83 -7.65
C THR A 174 -7.24 -6.49 -6.51
N SER A 175 -5.98 -6.26 -6.84
CA SER A 175 -4.94 -5.82 -5.92
C SER A 175 -4.91 -4.29 -5.80
N CYS A 176 -4.91 -3.61 -6.95
CA CYS A 176 -4.90 -2.15 -6.96
C CYS A 176 -5.66 -1.57 -8.16
N ILE A 177 -5.98 -0.27 -8.05
CA ILE A 177 -6.57 0.53 -9.13
C ILE A 177 -5.62 1.68 -9.42
N ILE A 178 -5.08 1.76 -10.64
CA ILE A 178 -4.16 2.81 -11.06
C ILE A 178 -4.88 3.77 -12.00
N TYR A 179 -4.95 5.05 -11.61
CA TYR A 179 -5.50 6.08 -12.47
C TYR A 179 -4.47 6.52 -13.51
N THR A 180 -4.85 6.41 -14.78
CA THR A 180 -4.04 6.81 -15.92
C THR A 180 -4.70 7.96 -16.66
N SER A 181 -3.90 8.90 -17.19
CA SER A 181 -4.40 9.93 -18.09
C SER A 181 -4.94 9.26 -19.35
N GLY A 182 -6.26 9.25 -19.52
CA GLY A 182 -6.90 8.80 -20.76
C GLY A 182 -6.46 9.68 -21.94
N THR A 183 -6.47 9.15 -23.14
CA THR A 183 -6.11 9.87 -24.38
C THR A 183 -7.08 11.00 -24.71
N GLN A 184 -8.28 11.01 -24.15
CA GLN A 184 -9.32 12.06 -24.30
C GLN A 184 -10.23 12.05 -23.06
N GLY A 185 -10.00 12.95 -22.11
CA GLY A 185 -10.91 13.17 -20.98
C GLY A 185 -10.34 12.85 -19.59
N ASP A 186 -11.22 12.54 -18.65
CA ASP A 186 -10.88 12.30 -17.25
C ASP A 186 -10.06 11.02 -17.05
N PRO A 187 -9.22 10.96 -16.00
CA PRO A 187 -8.41 9.79 -15.68
C PRO A 187 -9.27 8.52 -15.52
N LYS A 188 -8.79 7.39 -16.00
CA LYS A 188 -9.49 6.09 -15.86
C LYS A 188 -8.79 5.21 -14.85
N GLY A 189 -9.55 4.66 -13.91
CA GLY A 189 -9.08 3.69 -12.93
C GLY A 189 -8.91 2.30 -13.56
N VAL A 190 -7.67 1.88 -13.80
CA VAL A 190 -7.33 0.56 -14.34
C VAL A 190 -7.18 -0.43 -13.19
N MET A 191 -8.04 -1.44 -13.13
CA MET A 191 -7.97 -2.50 -12.12
C MET A 191 -6.91 -3.53 -12.48
N LEU A 192 -5.96 -3.74 -11.60
CA LEU A 192 -4.92 -4.76 -11.72
C LEU A 192 -5.17 -5.88 -10.72
N SER A 193 -5.24 -7.12 -11.21
CA SER A 193 -5.38 -8.29 -10.34
C SER A 193 -4.04 -8.75 -9.77
N HIS A 194 -4.06 -9.45 -8.64
CA HIS A 194 -2.88 -10.11 -8.08
C HIS A 194 -2.16 -10.98 -9.13
N GLY A 195 -2.92 -11.74 -9.92
CA GLY A 195 -2.37 -12.60 -10.98
C GLY A 195 -1.70 -11.83 -12.10
N GLY A 196 -2.27 -10.70 -12.51
CA GLY A 196 -1.67 -9.84 -13.54
C GLY A 196 -0.30 -9.30 -13.11
N ILE A 197 -0.19 -8.82 -11.87
CA ILE A 197 1.08 -8.33 -11.31
C ILE A 197 2.09 -9.49 -11.14
N LEU A 198 1.66 -10.63 -10.61
CA LEU A 198 2.54 -11.82 -10.46
C LEU A 198 3.10 -12.30 -11.81
N ASN A 199 2.29 -12.28 -12.89
CA ASN A 199 2.76 -12.64 -14.23
C ASN A 199 3.83 -11.65 -14.74
N ASN A 200 3.66 -10.36 -14.48
CA ASN A 200 4.69 -9.35 -14.80
C ASN A 200 5.97 -9.57 -14.00
N CYS A 201 5.87 -9.89 -12.70
CA CYS A 201 7.02 -10.22 -11.86
C CYS A 201 7.78 -11.44 -12.40
N GLU A 202 7.09 -12.51 -12.81
CA GLU A 202 7.71 -13.72 -13.38
C GLU A 202 8.41 -13.40 -14.71
N GLY A 203 7.77 -12.62 -15.58
CA GLY A 203 8.37 -12.16 -16.85
C GLY A 203 9.63 -11.36 -16.63
N ALA A 204 9.56 -10.35 -15.74
CA ALA A 204 10.71 -9.52 -15.39
C ALA A 204 11.85 -10.36 -14.77
N TYR A 205 11.56 -11.23 -13.82
CA TYR A 205 12.55 -12.12 -13.22
C TYR A 205 13.22 -13.03 -14.25
N THR A 206 12.44 -13.60 -15.17
CA THR A 206 12.97 -14.50 -16.22
C THR A 206 13.93 -13.78 -17.17
N LEU A 207 13.66 -12.53 -17.51
CA LEU A 207 14.53 -11.69 -18.32
C LEU A 207 15.78 -11.26 -17.54
N LEU A 208 15.57 -10.71 -16.33
CA LEU A 208 16.64 -10.07 -15.55
C LEU A 208 17.62 -11.07 -14.94
N LYS A 209 17.17 -12.29 -14.56
CA LYS A 209 18.07 -13.30 -13.94
C LYS A 209 19.31 -13.63 -14.76
N LYS A 210 19.27 -13.41 -16.08
CA LYS A 210 20.42 -13.60 -16.98
C LYS A 210 21.47 -12.50 -16.86
N PHE A 211 21.08 -11.33 -16.35
CA PHE A 211 21.90 -10.12 -16.25
C PHE A 211 22.30 -9.80 -14.82
N ILE A 212 21.59 -10.36 -13.83
CA ILE A 212 21.83 -10.09 -12.41
C ILE A 212 22.85 -11.12 -11.90
N SER A 213 24.13 -10.76 -11.93
CA SER A 213 25.21 -11.50 -11.28
C SER A 213 25.40 -11.12 -9.80
N VAL A 214 24.79 -10.01 -9.38
CA VAL A 214 24.86 -9.45 -8.02
C VAL A 214 23.43 -9.22 -7.50
N LYS A 215 23.23 -9.44 -6.20
CA LYS A 215 21.95 -9.16 -5.53
C LYS A 215 21.55 -7.69 -5.80
N PRO A 216 20.44 -7.41 -6.51
CA PRO A 216 20.07 -6.03 -6.82
C PRO A 216 19.69 -5.30 -5.53
N ILE A 217 20.19 -4.08 -5.40
CA ILE A 217 19.74 -3.13 -4.38
C ILE A 217 18.72 -2.22 -5.08
N PHE A 218 17.48 -2.29 -4.65
CA PHE A 218 16.39 -1.44 -5.13
C PHE A 218 16.09 -0.35 -4.10
#